data_f395ccd1077d198f220bea83382281d4
#
_entry.id   f395ccd1077d198f220bea83382281d4
#
_cell.length_a   1.000
_cell.length_b   1.000
_cell.length_c   1.000
_cell.angle_alpha   90.00
_cell.angle_beta   90.00
_cell.angle_gamma   90.00
#
_symmetry.space_group_name_H-M   'P 1'
#
loop_
_entity.id
_entity.type
_entity.pdbx_description
1 polymer ?
#
loop_
_entity_poly.entity_id
_entity_poly.type
_entity_poly.pdbx_seq_one_letter_code
_entity_poly.pdbx_strand_id
1 'polypeptide(L)'
;VWEKCPSCNTVLYREDIVQNQFVCTNCGYHMRISARDRLDFFLDSDERNELFEKLTSKDFLKFKDSKKYKDRISSAQKTTNEKDALVVLEGKINGIKVIVAAFEFSFMGGSMGSVVGEKFSRAAKECIEKNVPLVCFSASGGARMQESLVSLFQMSKTSSAIADMRKNSVPFISVLTDPCMGGVSASLAMLGDINIAEPKALVGFAGPRVIEQTVRETLPEGFQRSEFLLEHGAIDMIIDRRNLKLEITNIIKTLVNNCAKKRVSS
;
A
#
# COMPACT_ATOMS: atom_id res chain seq x y z
N VAL A 1 10.75 20.82 -16.43
CA VAL A 1 10.14 21.31 -15.19
C VAL A 1 11.06 20.94 -14.03
N TRP A 2 11.22 21.85 -13.09
CA TRP A 2 12.05 21.67 -11.88
C TRP A 2 11.15 21.41 -10.68
N GLU A 3 11.56 20.51 -9.81
CA GLU A 3 10.88 20.19 -8.55
C GLU A 3 11.84 20.31 -7.37
N LYS A 4 11.32 20.69 -6.22
CA LYS A 4 12.11 20.85 -5.00
C LYS A 4 11.90 19.65 -4.09
N CYS A 5 12.99 19.03 -3.66
CA CYS A 5 12.90 17.95 -2.69
C CYS A 5 12.33 18.47 -1.36
N PRO A 6 11.26 17.87 -0.82
CA PRO A 6 10.65 18.35 0.42
C PRO A 6 11.51 18.11 1.68
N SER A 7 12.51 17.24 1.58
CA SER A 7 13.43 16.92 2.70
C SER A 7 14.66 17.83 2.72
N CYS A 8 15.44 17.88 1.63
CA CYS A 8 16.70 18.61 1.59
C CYS A 8 16.64 19.94 0.84
N ASN A 9 15.48 20.32 0.29
CA ASN A 9 15.25 21.55 -0.47
C ASN A 9 16.06 21.68 -1.78
N THR A 10 16.84 20.70 -2.17
CA THR A 10 17.54 20.70 -3.45
C THR A 10 16.55 20.75 -4.61
N VAL A 11 16.86 21.60 -5.59
CA VAL A 11 16.08 21.69 -6.84
C VAL A 11 16.58 20.61 -7.79
N LEU A 12 15.66 19.77 -8.24
CA LEU A 12 15.93 18.60 -9.07
C LEU A 12 15.19 18.70 -10.40
N TYR A 13 15.76 18.18 -11.47
CA TYR A 13 15.07 18.10 -12.76
C TYR A 13 14.06 16.94 -12.72
N ARG A 14 12.84 17.20 -13.19
CA ARG A 14 11.74 16.22 -13.07
C ARG A 14 12.03 14.88 -13.74
N GLU A 15 12.71 14.90 -14.89
CA GLU A 15 13.04 13.66 -15.60
C GLU A 15 14.02 12.80 -14.79
N ASP A 16 15.01 13.41 -14.13
CA ASP A 16 15.94 12.70 -13.26
C ASP A 16 15.23 12.10 -12.04
N ILE A 17 14.24 12.83 -11.49
CA ILE A 17 13.42 12.33 -10.38
C ILE A 17 12.63 11.09 -10.83
N VAL A 18 11.98 11.15 -11.99
CA VAL A 18 11.19 10.03 -12.55
C VAL A 18 12.08 8.83 -12.83
N GLN A 19 13.24 9.03 -13.50
CA GLN A 19 14.20 7.97 -13.77
C GLN A 19 14.72 7.30 -12.50
N ASN A 20 14.87 8.08 -11.42
CA ASN A 20 15.26 7.58 -10.10
C ASN A 20 14.04 7.14 -9.24
N GLN A 21 12.90 6.85 -9.87
CA GLN A 21 11.67 6.39 -9.21
C GLN A 21 11.18 7.32 -8.08
N PHE A 22 11.30 8.63 -8.26
CA PHE A 22 10.96 9.64 -7.27
C PHE A 22 11.73 9.52 -5.94
N VAL A 23 12.94 8.98 -5.99
CA VAL A 23 13.89 9.04 -4.89
C VAL A 23 14.85 10.19 -5.14
N CYS A 24 14.99 11.10 -4.18
CA CYS A 24 15.86 12.27 -4.31
C CYS A 24 17.32 11.84 -4.54
N THR A 25 17.93 12.30 -5.62
CA THR A 25 19.31 11.96 -5.97
C THR A 25 20.34 12.56 -5.01
N ASN A 26 19.96 13.61 -4.26
CA ASN A 26 20.86 14.27 -3.31
C ASN A 26 20.78 13.64 -1.89
N CYS A 27 19.58 13.40 -1.34
CA CYS A 27 19.45 12.95 0.04
C CYS A 27 18.80 11.58 0.21
N GLY A 28 18.40 10.91 -0.89
CA GLY A 28 17.75 9.61 -0.85
C GLY A 28 16.30 9.63 -0.32
N TYR A 29 15.70 10.80 -0.16
CA TYR A 29 14.32 10.91 0.31
C TYR A 29 13.34 10.30 -0.69
N HIS A 30 12.49 9.39 -0.23
CA HIS A 30 11.44 8.75 -1.01
C HIS A 30 10.22 9.65 -1.09
N MET A 31 10.04 10.34 -2.22
CA MET A 31 8.89 11.21 -2.45
C MET A 31 7.62 10.37 -2.62
N ARG A 32 6.46 10.96 -2.35
CA ARG A 32 5.18 10.33 -2.66
C ARG A 32 5.02 10.18 -4.17
N ILE A 33 4.47 9.05 -4.57
CA ILE A 33 4.15 8.75 -5.96
C ILE A 33 2.72 8.26 -6.06
N SER A 34 2.13 8.37 -7.25
CA SER A 34 0.82 7.80 -7.53
C SER A 34 0.85 6.28 -7.50
N ALA A 35 -0.34 5.67 -7.35
CA ALA A 35 -0.48 4.22 -7.49
C ALA A 35 -0.02 3.75 -8.87
N ARG A 36 -0.32 4.51 -9.93
CA ARG A 36 0.08 4.17 -11.31
C ARG A 36 1.58 4.19 -11.51
N ASP A 37 2.28 5.26 -11.09
CA ASP A 37 3.73 5.32 -11.17
C ASP A 37 4.38 4.15 -10.43
N ARG A 38 3.87 3.82 -9.24
CA ARG A 38 4.37 2.69 -8.45
C ARG A 38 4.21 1.36 -9.18
N LEU A 39 3.06 1.12 -9.77
CA LEU A 39 2.78 -0.08 -10.53
C LEU A 39 3.63 -0.16 -11.80
N ASP A 40 3.87 0.99 -12.45
CA ASP A 40 4.71 1.08 -13.64
C ASP A 40 6.18 0.77 -13.36
N PHE A 41 6.72 1.19 -12.23
CA PHE A 41 8.08 0.84 -11.81
C PHE A 41 8.21 -0.61 -11.36
N PHE A 42 7.16 -1.18 -10.80
CA PHE A 42 7.22 -2.49 -10.19
C PHE A 42 6.92 -3.64 -11.17
N LEU A 43 5.91 -3.50 -12.01
CA LEU A 43 5.54 -4.52 -12.98
C LEU A 43 6.42 -4.47 -14.24
N ASP A 44 6.54 -5.62 -14.89
CA ASP A 44 7.11 -5.70 -16.24
C ASP A 44 6.23 -4.91 -17.22
N SER A 45 6.82 -4.48 -18.34
CA SER A 45 6.11 -3.75 -19.40
C SER A 45 5.16 -4.61 -20.23
N ASP A 46 5.18 -5.93 -20.00
CA ASP A 46 4.32 -6.90 -20.66
C ASP A 46 2.83 -6.64 -20.41
N GLU A 47 2.00 -7.53 -20.93
CA GLU A 47 0.54 -7.50 -20.76
C GLU A 47 0.15 -7.41 -19.29
N ARG A 48 -0.60 -6.36 -18.95
CA ARG A 48 -1.16 -6.07 -17.64
C ARG A 48 -2.69 -6.02 -17.74
N ASN A 49 -3.37 -6.54 -16.75
CA ASN A 49 -4.82 -6.51 -16.68
C ASN A 49 -5.28 -5.81 -15.40
N GLU A 50 -6.06 -4.73 -15.54
CA GLU A 50 -6.64 -4.07 -14.37
C GLU A 50 -7.86 -4.83 -13.87
N LEU A 51 -7.83 -5.18 -12.60
CA LEU A 51 -8.90 -5.91 -11.94
C LEU A 51 -9.83 -4.95 -11.18
N PHE A 52 -11.13 -5.20 -11.28
CA PHE A 52 -12.16 -4.48 -10.49
C PHE A 52 -12.20 -2.97 -10.72
N GLU A 53 -11.79 -2.49 -11.88
CA GLU A 53 -11.73 -1.07 -12.25
C GLU A 53 -13.06 -0.32 -12.10
N LYS A 54 -14.20 -1.04 -12.30
CA LYS A 54 -15.54 -0.46 -12.27
C LYS A 54 -16.11 -0.22 -10.87
N LEU A 55 -15.44 -0.74 -9.83
CA LEU A 55 -15.90 -0.53 -8.47
C LEU A 55 -15.69 0.91 -8.03
N THR A 56 -16.74 1.54 -7.54
CA THR A 56 -16.72 2.92 -7.06
C THR A 56 -17.54 3.06 -5.80
N SER A 57 -17.07 3.90 -4.88
CA SER A 57 -17.77 4.19 -3.63
C SER A 57 -19.09 4.90 -3.87
N LYS A 58 -20.07 4.58 -3.01
CA LYS A 58 -21.40 5.20 -2.98
C LYS A 58 -21.64 5.84 -1.62
N ASP A 59 -22.26 7.01 -1.63
CA ASP A 59 -22.66 7.71 -0.40
C ASP A 59 -24.00 7.16 0.12
N PHE A 60 -23.95 5.96 0.72
CA PHE A 60 -25.15 5.28 1.25
C PHE A 60 -25.65 5.87 2.58
N LEU A 61 -24.76 6.57 3.33
CA LEU A 61 -25.10 7.25 4.57
C LEU A 61 -25.57 8.69 4.37
N LYS A 62 -25.46 9.23 3.16
CA LYS A 62 -25.66 10.66 2.87
C LYS A 62 -24.84 11.55 3.82
N PHE A 63 -23.59 11.13 4.07
CA PHE A 63 -22.69 11.78 5.01
C PHE A 63 -22.36 13.20 4.57
N LYS A 64 -22.38 14.12 5.52
CA LYS A 64 -22.02 15.53 5.33
C LYS A 64 -21.29 16.04 6.58
N ASP A 65 -20.07 16.52 6.35
CA ASP A 65 -19.34 17.40 7.28
C ASP A 65 -19.34 18.84 6.70
N SER A 66 -18.17 19.44 6.48
CA SER A 66 -18.06 20.71 5.73
C SER A 66 -18.49 20.57 4.26
N LYS A 67 -18.38 19.36 3.68
CA LYS A 67 -18.79 19.00 2.31
C LYS A 67 -19.54 17.66 2.32
N LYS A 68 -20.42 17.44 1.34
CA LYS A 68 -21.05 16.12 1.16
C LYS A 68 -20.03 15.08 0.72
N TYR A 69 -20.12 13.86 1.22
CA TYR A 69 -19.22 12.77 0.82
C TYR A 69 -19.25 12.51 -0.68
N LYS A 70 -20.43 12.54 -1.29
CA LYS A 70 -20.60 12.45 -2.75
C LYS A 70 -19.71 13.45 -3.51
N ASP A 71 -19.63 14.70 -3.04
CA ASP A 71 -18.83 15.75 -3.68
C ASP A 71 -17.34 15.51 -3.49
N ARG A 72 -16.93 14.98 -2.34
CA ARG A 72 -15.55 14.55 -2.08
C ARG A 72 -15.11 13.42 -3.01
N ILE A 73 -15.96 12.39 -3.19
CA ILE A 73 -15.71 11.29 -4.15
C ILE A 73 -15.50 11.86 -5.55
N SER A 74 -16.45 12.68 -6.02
CA SER A 74 -16.36 13.28 -7.37
C SER A 74 -15.10 14.13 -7.56
N SER A 75 -14.73 14.91 -6.56
CA SER A 75 -13.50 15.72 -6.59
C SER A 75 -12.26 14.84 -6.63
N ALA A 76 -12.19 13.81 -5.79
CA ALA A 76 -11.05 12.89 -5.75
C ALA A 76 -10.90 12.13 -7.09
N GLN A 77 -11.99 11.65 -7.66
CA GLN A 77 -11.99 10.99 -8.98
C GLN A 77 -11.48 11.91 -10.09
N LYS A 78 -11.86 13.18 -10.08
CA LYS A 78 -11.39 14.16 -11.08
C LYS A 78 -9.90 14.47 -10.91
N THR A 79 -9.44 14.58 -9.68
CA THR A 79 -8.06 14.94 -9.40
C THR A 79 -7.07 13.80 -9.66
N THR A 80 -7.45 12.58 -9.31
CA THR A 80 -6.57 11.40 -9.40
C THR A 80 -6.78 10.59 -10.68
N ASN A 81 -7.89 10.78 -11.37
CA ASN A 81 -8.37 9.93 -12.46
C ASN A 81 -8.60 8.46 -12.04
N GLU A 82 -8.72 8.20 -10.72
CA GLU A 82 -9.02 6.88 -10.18
C GLU A 82 -10.46 6.78 -9.69
N LYS A 83 -11.02 5.58 -9.68
CA LYS A 83 -12.39 5.34 -9.21
C LYS A 83 -12.48 5.29 -7.68
N ASP A 84 -11.42 4.82 -7.02
CA ASP A 84 -11.27 4.77 -5.56
C ASP A 84 -9.79 4.68 -5.17
N ALA A 85 -9.50 4.61 -3.87
CA ALA A 85 -8.15 4.69 -3.32
C ALA A 85 -7.29 3.43 -3.50
N LEU A 86 -7.74 2.42 -4.23
CA LEU A 86 -6.96 1.21 -4.51
C LEU A 86 -7.01 0.83 -6.00
N VAL A 87 -5.85 0.64 -6.59
CA VAL A 87 -5.66 0.11 -7.94
C VAL A 87 -5.11 -1.31 -7.85
N VAL A 88 -5.68 -2.24 -8.60
CA VAL A 88 -5.26 -3.65 -8.61
C VAL A 88 -4.93 -4.07 -10.03
N LEU A 89 -3.71 -4.53 -10.25
CA LEU A 89 -3.26 -5.05 -11.55
C LEU A 89 -2.78 -6.50 -11.42
N GLU A 90 -3.15 -7.30 -12.39
CA GLU A 90 -2.49 -8.57 -12.68
C GLU A 90 -1.38 -8.31 -13.70
N GLY A 91 -0.20 -8.90 -13.48
CA GLY A 91 0.95 -8.75 -14.35
C GLY A 91 2.09 -9.67 -13.97
N LYS A 92 3.32 -9.26 -14.30
CA LYS A 92 4.53 -10.01 -13.97
C LYS A 92 5.58 -9.11 -13.33
N ILE A 93 6.45 -9.69 -12.53
CA ILE A 93 7.71 -9.09 -12.05
C ILE A 93 8.85 -10.04 -12.40
N ASN A 94 9.79 -9.58 -13.22
CA ASN A 94 10.88 -10.40 -13.75
C ASN A 94 10.37 -11.78 -14.25
N GLY A 95 9.27 -11.76 -15.01
CA GLY A 95 8.62 -12.93 -15.60
C GLY A 95 7.74 -13.76 -14.67
N ILE A 96 7.69 -13.48 -13.37
CA ILE A 96 6.85 -14.19 -12.40
C ILE A 96 5.46 -13.54 -12.34
N LYS A 97 4.40 -14.32 -12.53
CA LYS A 97 3.02 -13.85 -12.38
C LYS A 97 2.72 -13.39 -10.95
N VAL A 98 2.04 -12.26 -10.83
CA VAL A 98 1.71 -11.63 -9.55
C VAL A 98 0.44 -10.79 -9.70
N ILE A 99 -0.31 -10.66 -8.62
CA ILE A 99 -1.33 -9.62 -8.50
C ILE A 99 -0.80 -8.54 -7.55
N VAL A 100 -0.90 -7.28 -7.96
CA VAL A 100 -0.37 -6.15 -7.21
C VAL A 100 -1.49 -5.16 -6.93
N ALA A 101 -1.64 -4.80 -5.67
CA ALA A 101 -2.53 -3.73 -5.22
C ALA A 101 -1.68 -2.53 -4.78
N ALA A 102 -2.06 -1.32 -5.18
CA ALA A 102 -1.40 -0.09 -4.77
C ALA A 102 -2.42 0.95 -4.33
N PHE A 103 -2.22 1.51 -3.15
CA PHE A 103 -3.05 2.60 -2.64
C PHE A 103 -2.72 3.91 -3.36
N GLU A 104 -3.78 4.64 -3.75
CA GLU A 104 -3.67 6.01 -4.25
C GLU A 104 -3.89 6.99 -3.09
N PHE A 105 -2.79 7.52 -2.56
CA PHE A 105 -2.87 8.41 -1.40
C PHE A 105 -3.58 9.73 -1.70
N SER A 106 -3.50 10.21 -2.94
CA SER A 106 -4.17 11.44 -3.36
C SER A 106 -5.69 11.29 -3.41
N PHE A 107 -6.21 10.03 -3.44
CA PHE A 107 -7.64 9.77 -3.32
C PHE A 107 -8.03 9.75 -1.83
N MET A 108 -8.50 10.88 -1.32
CA MET A 108 -8.97 11.04 0.06
C MET A 108 -7.99 10.50 1.12
N GLY A 109 -6.68 10.80 0.96
CA GLY A 109 -5.64 10.32 1.86
C GLY A 109 -5.42 8.80 1.81
N GLY A 110 -5.74 8.13 0.72
CA GLY A 110 -5.64 6.68 0.62
C GLY A 110 -6.56 5.94 1.60
N SER A 111 -7.62 6.58 2.09
CA SER A 111 -8.46 6.03 3.14
C SER A 111 -9.22 4.79 2.68
N MET A 112 -9.28 3.78 3.56
CA MET A 112 -9.96 2.52 3.32
C MET A 112 -11.46 2.65 3.61
N GLY A 113 -12.26 2.62 2.56
CA GLY A 113 -13.71 2.44 2.60
C GLY A 113 -14.12 1.08 2.06
N SER A 114 -15.41 0.92 1.80
CA SER A 114 -16.02 -0.33 1.30
C SER A 114 -15.37 -0.86 0.02
N VAL A 115 -15.05 0.02 -0.92
CA VAL A 115 -14.45 -0.36 -2.21
C VAL A 115 -13.01 -0.84 -2.05
N VAL A 116 -12.21 -0.18 -1.22
CA VAL A 116 -10.84 -0.62 -0.95
C VAL A 116 -10.83 -2.02 -0.35
N GLY A 117 -11.65 -2.26 0.68
CA GLY A 117 -11.76 -3.59 1.30
C GLY A 117 -12.29 -4.65 0.33
N GLU A 118 -13.25 -4.31 -0.52
CA GLU A 118 -13.79 -5.21 -1.54
C GLU A 118 -12.75 -5.56 -2.61
N LYS A 119 -12.06 -4.56 -3.17
CA LYS A 119 -11.00 -4.78 -4.15
C LYS A 119 -9.88 -5.65 -3.60
N PHE A 120 -9.43 -5.38 -2.37
CA PHE A 120 -8.38 -6.18 -1.72
C PHE A 120 -8.83 -7.63 -1.51
N SER A 121 -10.05 -7.84 -0.99
CA SER A 121 -10.57 -9.19 -0.73
C SER A 121 -10.77 -9.98 -2.03
N ARG A 122 -11.22 -9.34 -3.09
CA ARG A 122 -11.31 -9.98 -4.42
C ARG A 122 -9.93 -10.27 -5.01
N ALA A 123 -8.96 -9.38 -4.82
CA ALA A 123 -7.59 -9.63 -5.25
C ALA A 123 -6.99 -10.84 -4.54
N ALA A 124 -7.20 -10.98 -3.24
CA ALA A 124 -6.80 -12.15 -2.47
C ALA A 124 -7.45 -13.45 -3.01
N LYS A 125 -8.74 -13.41 -3.33
CA LYS A 125 -9.45 -14.54 -3.93
C LYS A 125 -8.88 -14.92 -5.30
N GLU A 126 -8.66 -13.95 -6.18
CA GLU A 126 -8.01 -14.18 -7.48
C GLU A 126 -6.62 -14.80 -7.33
N CYS A 127 -5.84 -14.35 -6.33
CA CYS A 127 -4.54 -14.95 -6.02
C CYS A 127 -4.67 -16.43 -5.65
N ILE A 128 -5.67 -16.79 -4.85
CA ILE A 128 -5.94 -18.19 -4.47
C ILE A 128 -6.33 -19.01 -5.71
N GLU A 129 -7.28 -18.52 -6.51
CA GLU A 129 -7.79 -19.22 -7.70
C GLU A 129 -6.69 -19.44 -8.75
N LYS A 130 -5.82 -18.45 -8.94
CA LYS A 130 -4.70 -18.50 -9.90
C LYS A 130 -3.41 -19.08 -9.33
N ASN A 131 -3.35 -19.31 -8.01
CA ASN A 131 -2.16 -19.72 -7.28
C ASN A 131 -0.95 -18.79 -7.56
N VAL A 132 -1.18 -17.48 -7.45
CA VAL A 132 -0.17 -16.42 -7.63
C VAL A 132 -0.06 -15.56 -6.37
N PRO A 133 1.12 -15.01 -6.02
CA PRO A 133 1.28 -14.17 -4.85
C PRO A 133 0.57 -12.81 -5.00
N LEU A 134 0.19 -12.23 -3.87
CA LEU A 134 -0.29 -10.86 -3.74
C LEU A 134 0.83 -9.98 -3.20
N VAL A 135 1.04 -8.82 -3.83
CA VAL A 135 1.86 -7.73 -3.28
C VAL A 135 0.97 -6.51 -3.09
N CYS A 136 0.99 -5.89 -1.91
CA CYS A 136 0.21 -4.68 -1.65
C CYS A 136 1.09 -3.54 -1.17
N PHE A 137 1.08 -2.44 -1.91
CA PHE A 137 1.72 -1.18 -1.50
C PHE A 137 0.70 -0.33 -0.76
N SER A 138 0.92 -0.17 0.55
CA SER A 138 0.00 0.53 1.44
C SER A 138 0.45 1.96 1.72
N ALA A 139 -0.36 2.94 1.27
CA ALA A 139 -0.20 4.35 1.55
C ALA A 139 -1.56 4.91 1.98
N SER A 140 -1.78 5.11 3.28
CA SER A 140 -3.11 5.42 3.80
C SER A 140 -3.09 6.19 5.11
N GLY A 141 -4.05 7.12 5.24
CA GLY A 141 -4.38 7.76 6.51
C GLY A 141 -5.24 6.90 7.45
N GLY A 142 -5.75 5.75 6.99
CA GLY A 142 -6.55 4.82 7.78
C GLY A 142 -7.96 4.55 7.25
N ALA A 143 -8.90 4.25 8.14
CA ALA A 143 -10.29 3.98 7.77
C ALA A 143 -11.00 5.27 7.33
N ARG A 144 -11.84 5.16 6.29
CA ARG A 144 -12.58 6.29 5.71
C ARG A 144 -13.74 6.70 6.61
N MET A 145 -13.61 7.87 7.23
CA MET A 145 -14.58 8.40 8.19
C MET A 145 -16.00 8.54 7.60
N GLN A 146 -16.11 8.92 6.34
CA GLN A 146 -17.37 9.17 5.65
C GLN A 146 -18.22 7.92 5.43
N GLU A 147 -17.65 6.74 5.54
CA GLU A 147 -18.35 5.46 5.48
C GLU A 147 -18.56 4.84 6.88
N SER A 148 -18.18 5.55 7.95
CA SER A 148 -18.43 5.19 9.34
C SER A 148 -18.03 3.74 9.65
N LEU A 149 -18.91 2.99 10.32
CA LEU A 149 -18.69 1.61 10.75
C LEU A 149 -18.36 0.65 9.58
N VAL A 150 -18.87 0.93 8.38
CA VAL A 150 -18.57 0.10 7.20
C VAL A 150 -17.08 0.13 6.86
N SER A 151 -16.40 1.27 7.04
CA SER A 151 -14.94 1.35 6.89
C SER A 151 -14.21 0.48 7.90
N LEU A 152 -14.66 0.46 9.17
CA LEU A 152 -14.06 -0.37 10.20
C LEU A 152 -14.25 -1.87 9.91
N PHE A 153 -15.39 -2.27 9.37
CA PHE A 153 -15.63 -3.66 8.95
C PHE A 153 -14.71 -4.13 7.84
N GLN A 154 -14.10 -3.22 7.06
CA GLN A 154 -13.11 -3.61 6.06
C GLN A 154 -11.85 -4.18 6.70
N MET A 155 -11.51 -3.80 7.94
CA MET A 155 -10.39 -4.38 8.67
C MET A 155 -10.57 -5.89 8.86
N SER A 156 -11.72 -6.33 9.35
CA SER A 156 -12.01 -7.76 9.52
C SER A 156 -12.16 -8.48 8.17
N LYS A 157 -12.77 -7.84 7.17
CA LYS A 157 -12.94 -8.39 5.83
C LYS A 157 -11.60 -8.69 5.15
N THR A 158 -10.67 -7.74 5.17
CA THR A 158 -9.34 -7.91 4.58
C THR A 158 -8.50 -8.92 5.37
N SER A 159 -8.60 -8.92 6.70
CA SER A 159 -7.91 -9.90 7.55
C SER A 159 -8.40 -11.33 7.29
N SER A 160 -9.70 -11.52 7.09
CA SER A 160 -10.28 -12.81 6.71
C SER A 160 -9.75 -13.28 5.34
N ALA A 161 -9.70 -12.39 4.36
CA ALA A 161 -9.16 -12.73 3.04
C ALA A 161 -7.68 -13.16 3.10
N ILE A 162 -6.87 -12.50 3.94
CA ILE A 162 -5.46 -12.89 4.17
C ILE A 162 -5.39 -14.26 4.87
N ALA A 163 -6.26 -14.54 5.85
CA ALA A 163 -6.32 -15.84 6.51
C ALA A 163 -6.64 -16.96 5.50
N ASP A 164 -7.52 -16.70 4.53
CA ASP A 164 -7.83 -17.66 3.46
C ASP A 164 -6.64 -17.87 2.51
N MET A 165 -5.88 -16.82 2.19
CA MET A 165 -4.63 -16.96 1.43
C MET A 165 -3.64 -17.88 2.15
N ARG A 166 -3.44 -17.69 3.47
CA ARG A 166 -2.56 -18.55 4.29
C ARG A 166 -3.00 -20.02 4.29
N LYS A 167 -4.29 -20.28 4.45
CA LYS A 167 -4.84 -21.65 4.37
C LYS A 167 -4.54 -22.32 3.04
N ASN A 168 -4.51 -21.56 1.95
CA ASN A 168 -4.22 -22.04 0.61
C ASN A 168 -2.72 -21.97 0.25
N SER A 169 -1.85 -21.59 1.19
CA SER A 169 -0.40 -21.46 0.97
C SER A 169 -0.05 -20.49 -0.17
N VAL A 170 -0.83 -19.43 -0.32
CA VAL A 170 -0.62 -18.35 -1.30
C VAL A 170 0.04 -17.16 -0.58
N PRO A 171 1.26 -16.75 -0.97
CA PRO A 171 1.99 -15.70 -0.28
C PRO A 171 1.34 -14.32 -0.42
N PHE A 172 1.34 -13.57 0.69
CA PHE A 172 1.02 -12.15 0.72
C PHE A 172 2.22 -11.34 1.22
N ILE A 173 2.74 -10.44 0.39
CA ILE A 173 3.83 -9.53 0.71
C ILE A 173 3.26 -8.13 0.87
N SER A 174 3.42 -7.56 2.05
CA SER A 174 3.00 -6.19 2.36
C SER A 174 4.18 -5.23 2.25
N VAL A 175 4.00 -4.14 1.51
CA VAL A 175 4.97 -3.05 1.38
C VAL A 175 4.36 -1.77 1.96
N LEU A 176 4.92 -1.34 3.09
CA LEU A 176 4.50 -0.17 3.83
C LEU A 176 5.21 1.07 3.26
N THR A 177 4.44 2.07 2.86
CA THR A 177 4.98 3.31 2.29
C THR A 177 4.51 4.53 3.10
N ASP A 178 5.08 5.69 2.85
CA ASP A 178 4.81 6.90 3.64
C ASP A 178 3.54 7.64 3.17
N PRO A 179 2.54 7.83 4.06
CA PRO A 179 2.33 7.23 5.38
C PRO A 179 1.45 5.96 5.31
N CYS A 180 1.53 5.08 6.30
CA CYS A 180 0.59 3.98 6.47
C CYS A 180 0.07 3.97 7.90
N MET A 181 -1.18 4.39 8.12
CA MET A 181 -1.72 4.71 9.44
C MET A 181 -3.09 4.06 9.70
N GLY A 182 -3.52 4.12 10.93
CA GLY A 182 -4.89 3.86 11.37
C GLY A 182 -5.37 2.45 11.07
N GLY A 183 -6.61 2.32 10.57
CA GLY A 183 -7.23 1.03 10.28
C GLY A 183 -6.55 0.21 9.19
N VAL A 184 -5.78 0.83 8.30
CA VAL A 184 -5.03 0.12 7.26
C VAL A 184 -3.78 -0.55 7.86
N SER A 185 -2.99 0.19 8.65
CA SER A 185 -1.86 -0.40 9.37
C SER A 185 -2.30 -1.46 10.37
N ALA A 186 -3.40 -1.24 11.08
CA ALA A 186 -3.96 -2.19 12.07
C ALA A 186 -4.69 -3.39 11.43
N SER A 187 -4.66 -3.54 10.12
CA SER A 187 -5.26 -4.67 9.42
C SER A 187 -4.34 -5.19 8.29
N LEU A 188 -4.76 -5.04 7.04
CA LEU A 188 -4.09 -5.65 5.90
C LEU A 188 -2.59 -5.31 5.79
N ALA A 189 -2.19 -4.08 6.13
CA ALA A 189 -0.82 -3.63 5.90
C ALA A 189 0.23 -4.30 6.81
N MET A 190 -0.15 -4.75 8.02
CA MET A 190 0.75 -5.43 8.95
C MET A 190 0.52 -6.95 9.01
N LEU A 191 -0.30 -7.50 8.13
CA LEU A 191 -0.65 -8.93 8.09
C LEU A 191 0.03 -9.69 6.94
N GLY A 192 1.02 -9.10 6.28
CA GLY A 192 1.82 -9.81 5.29
C GLY A 192 2.53 -11.03 5.89
N ASP A 193 2.79 -12.04 5.06
CA ASP A 193 3.72 -13.11 5.42
C ASP A 193 5.14 -12.54 5.55
N ILE A 194 5.41 -11.48 4.80
CA ILE A 194 6.59 -10.62 4.93
C ILE A 194 6.12 -9.16 4.86
N ASN A 195 6.53 -8.35 5.85
CA ASN A 195 6.24 -6.93 5.94
C ASN A 195 7.50 -6.12 5.65
N ILE A 196 7.49 -5.42 4.52
CA ILE A 196 8.59 -4.58 4.04
C ILE A 196 8.18 -3.12 4.20
N ALA A 197 9.11 -2.24 4.54
CA ALA A 197 8.87 -0.80 4.51
C ALA A 197 9.87 -0.09 3.60
N GLU A 198 9.45 1.02 2.99
CA GLU A 198 10.37 1.97 2.37
C GLU A 198 11.14 2.74 3.47
N PRO A 199 12.39 3.19 3.18
CA PRO A 199 13.16 3.99 4.14
C PRO A 199 12.39 5.21 4.64
N LYS A 200 12.45 5.46 5.95
CA LYS A 200 11.82 6.59 6.65
C LYS A 200 10.29 6.69 6.51
N ALA A 201 9.62 5.64 6.05
CA ALA A 201 8.16 5.62 5.98
C ALA A 201 7.54 5.75 7.38
N LEU A 202 6.53 6.61 7.49
CA LEU A 202 5.75 6.77 8.71
C LEU A 202 4.68 5.69 8.78
N VAL A 203 4.80 4.79 9.74
CA VAL A 203 3.86 3.68 9.94
C VAL A 203 3.45 3.62 11.41
N GLY A 204 2.18 3.68 11.67
CA GLY A 204 1.65 3.63 13.04
C GLY A 204 0.13 3.56 13.02
N PHE A 205 -0.49 3.66 14.19
CA PHE A 205 -1.94 3.73 14.30
C PHE A 205 -2.41 5.19 14.41
N ALA A 206 -2.19 5.82 15.56
CA ALA A 206 -2.40 7.26 15.72
C ALA A 206 -1.19 8.05 15.22
N GLY A 207 -1.44 9.18 14.54
CA GLY A 207 -0.35 10.04 14.08
C GLY A 207 0.43 10.67 15.24
N PRO A 208 1.72 11.04 15.04
CA PRO A 208 2.55 11.61 16.09
C PRO A 208 1.90 12.82 16.81
N ARG A 209 1.31 13.74 16.04
CA ARG A 209 0.61 14.90 16.61
C ARG A 209 -0.54 14.54 17.54
N VAL A 210 -1.32 13.50 17.19
CA VAL A 210 -2.43 13.04 18.03
C VAL A 210 -1.92 12.45 19.32
N ILE A 211 -0.84 11.67 19.28
CA ILE A 211 -0.20 11.08 20.45
C ILE A 211 0.32 12.19 21.36
N GLU A 212 1.12 13.11 20.84
CA GLU A 212 1.71 14.23 21.59
C GLU A 212 0.63 15.10 22.28
N GLN A 213 -0.45 15.41 21.56
CA GLN A 213 -1.56 16.17 22.11
C GLN A 213 -2.35 15.44 23.19
N THR A 214 -2.45 14.12 23.08
CA THR A 214 -3.20 13.29 24.03
C THR A 214 -2.40 12.99 25.28
N VAL A 215 -1.14 12.59 25.11
CA VAL A 215 -0.24 12.20 26.22
C VAL A 215 0.47 13.41 26.80
N ARG A 216 0.59 14.51 26.04
CA ARG A 216 1.31 15.75 26.38
C ARG A 216 2.80 15.53 26.63
N GLU A 217 3.39 14.61 25.89
CA GLU A 217 4.83 14.29 25.91
C GLU A 217 5.42 14.46 24.52
N THR A 218 6.71 14.77 24.45
CA THR A 218 7.45 14.80 23.20
C THR A 218 7.87 13.40 22.83
N LEU A 219 7.58 12.99 21.59
CA LEU A 219 7.94 11.67 21.09
C LEU A 219 9.45 11.60 20.78
N PRO A 220 10.07 10.42 20.94
CA PRO A 220 11.46 10.20 20.55
C PRO A 220 11.68 10.51 19.07
N GLU A 221 12.90 10.93 18.73
CA GLU A 221 13.29 11.11 17.34
C GLU A 221 13.16 9.79 16.56
N GLY A 222 12.59 9.86 15.35
CA GLY A 222 12.37 8.69 14.51
C GLY A 222 11.20 7.79 14.94
N PHE A 223 10.43 8.18 15.94
CA PHE A 223 9.26 7.41 16.39
C PHE A 223 8.28 7.13 15.24
N GLN A 224 7.80 5.90 15.12
CA GLN A 224 6.93 5.40 14.04
C GLN A 224 7.58 5.42 12.63
N ARG A 225 8.87 5.68 12.49
CA ARG A 225 9.56 5.51 11.22
C ARG A 225 9.94 4.05 11.01
N SER A 226 10.12 3.66 9.75
CA SER A 226 10.43 2.28 9.39
C SER A 226 11.66 1.73 10.09
N GLU A 227 12.69 2.54 10.31
CA GLU A 227 13.91 2.16 11.04
C GLU A 227 13.62 1.80 12.49
N PHE A 228 12.81 2.62 13.17
CA PHE A 228 12.34 2.34 14.53
C PHE A 228 11.51 1.05 14.60
N LEU A 229 10.63 0.83 13.62
CA LEU A 229 9.81 -0.38 13.56
C LEU A 229 10.64 -1.64 13.31
N LEU A 230 11.67 -1.55 12.48
CA LEU A 230 12.59 -2.66 12.23
C LEU A 230 13.37 -3.03 13.50
N GLU A 231 13.90 -2.04 14.21
CA GLU A 231 14.64 -2.21 15.44
C GLU A 231 13.78 -2.89 16.53
N HIS A 232 12.49 -2.57 16.57
CA HIS A 232 11.54 -3.15 17.53
C HIS A 232 10.85 -4.43 17.02
N GLY A 233 11.25 -4.96 15.87
CA GLY A 233 10.73 -6.23 15.35
C GLY A 233 9.29 -6.16 14.81
N ALA A 234 8.77 -4.96 14.53
CA ALA A 234 7.43 -4.79 14.00
C ALA A 234 7.35 -5.06 12.48
N ILE A 235 8.44 -4.91 11.76
CA ILE A 235 8.57 -5.23 10.33
C ILE A 235 9.80 -6.10 10.10
N ASP A 236 9.85 -6.76 8.93
CA ASP A 236 10.90 -7.75 8.62
C ASP A 236 12.10 -7.10 7.93
N MET A 237 11.91 -6.08 7.09
CA MET A 237 12.99 -5.44 6.36
C MET A 237 12.62 -4.04 5.84
N ILE A 238 13.66 -3.26 5.57
CA ILE A 238 13.56 -1.97 4.87
C ILE A 238 14.25 -2.11 3.53
N ILE A 239 13.54 -1.76 2.44
CA ILE A 239 14.06 -1.85 1.09
C ILE A 239 13.83 -0.53 0.36
N ASP A 240 14.91 0.00 -0.23
CA ASP A 240 14.81 1.15 -1.13
C ASP A 240 13.88 0.83 -2.31
N ARG A 241 13.04 1.79 -2.68
CA ARG A 241 12.04 1.65 -3.77
C ARG A 241 12.64 1.10 -5.05
N ARG A 242 13.85 1.53 -5.39
CA ARG A 242 14.55 1.14 -6.61
C ARG A 242 14.92 -0.34 -6.65
N ASN A 243 15.02 -0.97 -5.47
CA ASN A 243 15.39 -2.38 -5.32
C ASN A 243 14.17 -3.29 -5.05
N LEU A 244 12.99 -2.74 -4.78
CA LEU A 244 11.81 -3.51 -4.39
C LEU A 244 11.45 -4.60 -5.40
N LYS A 245 11.49 -4.30 -6.71
CA LYS A 245 11.17 -5.27 -7.76
C LYS A 245 12.07 -6.49 -7.70
N LEU A 246 13.39 -6.29 -7.57
CA LEU A 246 14.38 -7.36 -7.51
C LEU A 246 14.24 -8.18 -6.23
N GLU A 247 14.19 -7.51 -5.08
CA GLU A 247 14.14 -8.17 -3.77
C GLU A 247 12.84 -8.95 -3.58
N ILE A 248 11.69 -8.39 -3.95
CA ILE A 248 10.41 -9.10 -3.87
C ILE A 248 10.38 -10.29 -4.84
N THR A 249 10.98 -10.17 -6.03
CA THR A 249 11.13 -11.30 -6.94
C THR A 249 11.90 -12.45 -6.28
N ASN A 250 13.00 -12.16 -5.59
CA ASN A 250 13.82 -13.16 -4.90
C ASN A 250 13.06 -13.82 -3.74
N ILE A 251 12.33 -13.02 -2.97
CA ILE A 251 11.47 -13.49 -1.89
C ILE A 251 10.42 -14.46 -2.42
N ILE A 252 9.70 -14.07 -3.47
CA ILE A 252 8.65 -14.90 -4.07
C ILE A 252 9.23 -16.22 -4.58
N LYS A 253 10.37 -16.19 -5.27
CA LYS A 253 11.04 -17.41 -5.74
C LYS A 253 11.35 -18.36 -4.57
N THR A 254 11.80 -17.83 -3.45
CA THR A 254 12.12 -18.63 -2.26
C THR A 254 10.87 -19.26 -1.65
N LEU A 255 9.79 -18.48 -1.51
CA LEU A 255 8.54 -18.95 -0.92
C LEU A 255 7.87 -20.00 -1.79
N VAL A 256 7.77 -19.76 -3.10
CA VAL A 256 7.09 -20.67 -4.04
C VAL A 256 7.86 -21.98 -4.21
N ASN A 257 9.20 -21.95 -4.32
CA ASN A 257 10.01 -23.16 -4.45
C ASN A 257 9.92 -24.06 -3.20
N ASN A 258 9.81 -23.48 -2.00
CA ASN A 258 9.64 -24.24 -0.76
C ASN A 258 8.24 -24.88 -0.66
N CYS A 259 7.20 -24.21 -1.16
CA CYS A 259 5.85 -24.78 -1.22
C CYS A 259 5.76 -25.96 -2.20
N ALA A 260 6.46 -25.92 -3.32
CA ALA A 260 6.50 -27.01 -4.29
C ALA A 260 7.18 -28.27 -3.70
N LYS A 261 8.27 -28.10 -2.95
CA LYS A 261 8.98 -29.24 -2.31
C LYS A 261 8.14 -29.94 -1.25
N LYS A 262 7.31 -29.22 -0.49
CA LYS A 262 6.42 -29.83 0.52
C LYS A 262 5.28 -30.63 -0.09
N ARG A 263 4.78 -30.29 -1.28
CA ARG A 263 3.72 -31.03 -1.98
C ARG A 263 4.20 -32.34 -2.62
N VAL A 264 5.50 -32.52 -2.82
CA VAL A 264 6.10 -33.75 -3.37
C VAL A 264 6.46 -34.77 -2.25
N SER A 265 6.52 -34.31 -1.00
CA SER A 265 6.89 -35.12 0.17
C SER A 265 5.69 -35.52 1.05
N SER A 266 4.48 -35.17 0.66
CA SER A 266 3.21 -35.58 1.29
C SER A 266 2.41 -36.47 0.36
#